data_3d45c4a22f874e76ef581073f52f7857
#
_entry.id   3d45c4a22f874e76ef581073f52f7857
#
_cell.length_a   1.000
_cell.length_b   1.000
_cell.length_c   1.000
_cell.angle_alpha   90.00
_cell.angle_beta   90.00
_cell.angle_gamma   90.00
#
_symmetry.space_group_name_H-M   'P 1'
#
loop_
_entity.id
_entity.type
_entity.pdbx_description
1 polymer ?
#
loop_
_entity_poly.entity_id
_entity_poly.type
_entity_poly.pdbx_seq_one_letter_code
_entity_poly.pdbx_strand_id
1 'polypeptide(L)'
;SSAMPHKRNPIVTERMTGFARILRSNAHAALENVALWHERDISHSSVERVIAPDATIALDFSLARMTGVIEKLVVYPNQMKKNLDKLGGLINLPTLPECCVQSVGAEPAL
;
A
#
# COMPACT_ATOMS: atom_id res chain seq x y z
N SER A 1 -4.95 20.30 0.41
CA SER A 1 -6.22 20.91 0.79
C SER A 1 -6.15 22.41 0.58
N SER A 2 -7.12 23.00 -0.11
CA SER A 2 -7.18 24.46 -0.33
C SER A 2 -7.46 25.24 0.95
N ALA A 3 -8.10 24.62 1.93
CA ALA A 3 -8.40 25.22 3.23
C ALA A 3 -7.20 25.26 4.19
N MET A 4 -6.19 24.41 3.98
CA MET A 4 -5.00 24.33 4.81
C MET A 4 -3.76 24.19 3.93
N PRO A 5 -3.12 25.30 3.52
CA PRO A 5 -2.00 25.26 2.55
C PRO A 5 -0.76 24.49 3.05
N HIS A 6 -0.61 24.35 4.37
CA HIS A 6 0.46 23.57 4.99
C HIS A 6 0.19 22.04 5.01
N LYS A 7 -1.06 21.63 4.77
CA LYS A 7 -1.43 20.21 4.72
C LYS A 7 -1.11 19.62 3.35
N ARG A 8 -0.24 18.62 3.35
CA ARG A 8 0.13 17.85 2.14
C ARG A 8 -0.32 16.41 2.32
N ASN A 9 -1.27 15.98 1.50
CA ASN A 9 -1.73 14.59 1.47
C ASN A 9 -0.98 13.83 0.38
N PRO A 10 -0.61 12.55 0.60
CA PRO A 10 0.02 11.70 -0.39
C PRO A 10 -1.01 11.13 -1.38
N ILE A 11 -1.71 12.02 -2.10
CA ILE A 11 -2.87 11.69 -2.96
C ILE A 11 -2.53 10.63 -4.01
N VAL A 12 -1.33 10.69 -4.60
CA VAL A 12 -0.93 9.75 -5.66
C VAL A 12 -0.84 8.34 -5.09
N THR A 13 -0.13 8.14 -3.99
CA THR A 13 0.04 6.82 -3.35
C THR A 13 -1.27 6.29 -2.76
N GLU A 14 -2.11 7.15 -2.21
CA GLU A 14 -3.45 6.79 -1.75
C GLU A 14 -4.33 6.26 -2.91
N ARG A 15 -4.29 6.94 -4.06
CA ARG A 15 -4.99 6.48 -5.27
C ARG A 15 -4.47 5.13 -5.77
N MET A 16 -3.15 4.90 -5.72
CA MET A 16 -2.57 3.60 -6.10
C MET A 16 -3.08 2.48 -5.20
N THR A 17 -3.25 2.73 -3.91
CA THR A 17 -3.88 1.78 -2.99
C THR A 17 -5.32 1.45 -3.38
N GLY A 18 -6.06 2.44 -3.91
CA GLY A 18 -7.40 2.23 -4.47
C GLY A 18 -7.38 1.36 -5.73
N PHE A 19 -6.49 1.64 -6.68
CA PHE A 19 -6.34 0.83 -7.90
C PHE A 19 -5.94 -0.61 -7.62
N ALA A 20 -5.13 -0.86 -6.60
CA ALA A 20 -4.79 -2.22 -6.19
C ALA A 20 -6.01 -3.07 -5.80
N ARG A 21 -7.08 -2.45 -5.30
CA ARG A 21 -8.34 -3.15 -5.00
C ARG A 21 -9.07 -3.54 -6.29
N ILE A 22 -9.13 -2.65 -7.27
CA ILE A 22 -9.76 -2.90 -8.59
C ILE A 22 -9.00 -4.02 -9.31
N LEU A 23 -7.67 -3.96 -9.35
CA LEU A 23 -6.84 -4.98 -9.98
C LEU A 23 -7.04 -6.37 -9.36
N ARG A 24 -7.13 -6.45 -8.02
CA ARG A 24 -7.45 -7.72 -7.34
C ARG A 24 -8.84 -8.22 -7.64
N SER A 25 -9.84 -7.34 -7.75
CA SER A 25 -11.20 -7.69 -8.14
C SER A 25 -11.24 -8.26 -9.57
N ASN A 26 -10.55 -7.63 -10.51
CA ASN A 26 -10.44 -8.10 -11.88
C ASN A 26 -9.72 -9.46 -11.97
N ALA A 27 -8.67 -9.65 -11.16
CA ALA A 27 -7.98 -10.93 -11.08
C ALA A 27 -8.89 -12.04 -10.50
N HIS A 28 -9.72 -11.72 -9.52
CA HIS A 28 -10.69 -12.68 -8.97
C HIS A 28 -11.72 -13.09 -10.03
N ALA A 29 -12.28 -12.15 -10.76
CA ALA A 29 -13.19 -12.44 -11.86
C ALA A 29 -12.53 -13.28 -12.97
N ALA A 30 -11.23 -13.05 -13.25
CA ALA A 30 -10.48 -13.86 -14.21
C ALA A 30 -10.27 -15.30 -13.71
N LEU A 31 -10.07 -15.51 -12.41
CA LEU A 31 -9.94 -16.85 -11.83
C LEU A 31 -11.23 -17.67 -11.94
N GLU A 32 -12.38 -17.02 -11.86
CA GLU A 32 -13.68 -17.70 -12.07
C GLU A 32 -13.85 -18.21 -13.51
N ASN A 33 -13.15 -17.62 -14.49
CA ASN A 33 -13.16 -18.07 -15.87
C ASN A 33 -12.39 -19.39 -16.11
N VAL A 34 -11.71 -19.94 -15.10
CA VAL A 34 -11.05 -21.25 -15.21
C VAL A 34 -12.06 -22.39 -15.28
N ALA A 35 -13.22 -22.26 -14.64
CA ALA A 35 -14.27 -23.25 -14.69
C ALA A 35 -15.01 -23.18 -16.04
N LEU A 36 -15.11 -24.31 -16.74
CA LEU A 36 -15.76 -24.42 -18.03
C LEU A 36 -16.99 -25.31 -17.94
N TRP A 37 -18.03 -24.97 -18.71
CA TRP A 37 -19.13 -25.87 -19.02
C TRP A 37 -18.75 -26.74 -20.22
N HIS A 38 -18.55 -28.03 -19.97
CA HIS A 38 -17.95 -28.94 -20.95
C HIS A 38 -16.56 -28.44 -21.40
N GLU A 39 -16.40 -28.15 -22.68
CA GLU A 39 -15.13 -27.71 -23.26
C GLU A 39 -15.07 -26.17 -23.48
N ARG A 40 -16.21 -25.50 -23.35
CA ARG A 40 -16.31 -24.05 -23.62
C ARG A 40 -17.42 -23.41 -22.82
N ASP A 41 -17.14 -22.17 -22.36
CA ASP A 41 -18.14 -21.31 -21.75
C ASP A 41 -18.05 -19.90 -22.36
N ILE A 42 -19.11 -19.49 -23.05
CA ILE A 42 -19.20 -18.18 -23.68
C ILE A 42 -19.46 -17.05 -22.65
N SER A 43 -19.90 -17.39 -21.44
CA SER A 43 -20.14 -16.41 -20.38
C SER A 43 -18.85 -15.65 -20.01
N HIS A 44 -17.70 -16.30 -20.12
CA HIS A 44 -16.39 -15.70 -19.88
C HIS A 44 -16.09 -14.52 -20.81
N SER A 45 -16.57 -14.58 -22.07
CA SER A 45 -16.33 -13.52 -23.05
C SER A 45 -16.87 -12.16 -22.64
N SER A 46 -18.01 -12.12 -21.96
CA SER A 46 -18.59 -10.86 -21.44
C SER A 46 -17.76 -10.26 -20.31
N VAL A 47 -17.20 -11.10 -19.45
CA VAL A 47 -16.33 -10.69 -18.33
C VAL A 47 -14.98 -10.20 -18.84
N GLU A 48 -14.33 -10.97 -19.72
CA GLU A 48 -13.01 -10.66 -20.25
C GLU A 48 -12.95 -9.36 -21.05
N ARG A 49 -14.03 -9.00 -21.72
CA ARG A 49 -14.15 -7.71 -22.42
C ARG A 49 -14.08 -6.51 -21.51
N VAL A 50 -14.42 -6.66 -20.24
CA VAL A 50 -14.39 -5.61 -19.25
C VAL A 50 -13.09 -5.67 -18.45
N ILE A 51 -12.78 -6.81 -17.84
CA ILE A 51 -11.68 -6.93 -16.90
C ILE A 51 -10.29 -6.81 -17.57
N ALA A 52 -10.12 -7.34 -18.79
CA ALA A 52 -8.82 -7.33 -19.45
C ALA A 52 -8.35 -5.91 -19.84
N PRO A 53 -9.12 -5.09 -20.57
CA PRO A 53 -8.73 -3.73 -20.89
C PRO A 53 -8.67 -2.84 -19.62
N ASP A 54 -9.61 -2.98 -18.69
CA ASP A 54 -9.63 -2.19 -17.46
C ASP A 54 -8.40 -2.46 -16.60
N ALA A 55 -8.05 -3.74 -16.40
CA ALA A 55 -6.87 -4.10 -15.62
C ALA A 55 -5.56 -3.62 -16.26
N THR A 56 -5.42 -3.76 -17.57
CA THR A 56 -4.19 -3.34 -18.27
C THR A 56 -4.02 -1.84 -18.27
N ILE A 57 -5.08 -1.07 -18.51
CA ILE A 57 -5.07 0.40 -18.47
C ILE A 57 -4.77 0.89 -17.05
N ALA A 58 -5.45 0.33 -16.03
CA ALA A 58 -5.24 0.72 -14.65
C ALA A 58 -3.82 0.39 -14.16
N LEU A 59 -3.27 -0.76 -14.60
CA LEU A 59 -1.91 -1.17 -14.25
C LEU A 59 -0.86 -0.28 -14.89
N ASP A 60 -0.95 -0.02 -16.19
CA ASP A 60 -0.03 0.87 -16.90
C ASP A 60 -0.01 2.27 -16.30
N PHE A 61 -1.18 2.85 -16.08
CA PHE A 61 -1.31 4.13 -15.40
C PHE A 61 -0.67 4.13 -14.01
N SER A 62 -0.92 3.08 -13.22
CA SER A 62 -0.41 2.97 -11.85
C SER A 62 1.11 2.86 -11.82
N LEU A 63 1.69 2.05 -12.71
CA LEU A 63 3.14 1.88 -12.82
C LEU A 63 3.82 3.19 -13.25
N ALA A 64 3.29 3.88 -14.26
CA ALA A 64 3.83 5.16 -14.71
C ALA A 64 3.80 6.22 -13.59
N ARG A 65 2.72 6.27 -12.81
CA ARG A 65 2.62 7.19 -11.67
C ARG A 65 3.55 6.82 -10.53
N MET A 66 3.67 5.53 -10.21
CA MET A 66 4.56 5.07 -9.16
C MET A 66 6.04 5.33 -9.52
N THR A 67 6.43 5.12 -10.76
CA THR A 67 7.77 5.46 -11.26
C THR A 67 8.08 6.93 -10.98
N GLY A 68 7.19 7.84 -11.35
CA GLY A 68 7.40 9.27 -11.08
C GLY A 68 7.43 9.64 -9.58
N VAL A 69 6.80 8.87 -8.71
CA VAL A 69 6.91 9.04 -7.25
C VAL A 69 8.27 8.61 -6.75
N ILE A 70 8.77 7.46 -7.22
CA ILE A 70 10.08 6.92 -6.81
C ILE A 70 11.22 7.79 -7.29
N GLU A 71 11.18 8.24 -8.55
CA GLU A 71 12.21 9.12 -9.12
C GLU A 71 12.35 10.45 -8.39
N LYS A 72 11.24 10.97 -7.85
CA LYS A 72 11.18 12.24 -7.12
C LYS A 72 11.22 12.08 -5.61
N LEU A 73 11.48 10.87 -5.11
CA LEU A 73 11.50 10.60 -3.69
C LEU A 73 12.69 11.29 -3.02
N VAL A 74 12.40 12.16 -2.06
CA VAL A 74 13.41 12.81 -1.23
C VAL A 74 13.42 12.16 0.15
N VAL A 75 14.58 11.67 0.57
CA VAL A 75 14.76 11.01 1.87
C VAL A 75 15.63 11.90 2.77
N TYR A 76 15.23 12.05 4.02
CA TYR A 76 15.95 12.81 5.05
C TYR A 76 16.46 11.88 6.16
N PRO A 77 17.55 11.12 5.97
CA PRO A 77 18.01 10.07 6.90
C PRO A 77 18.26 10.59 8.30
N ASN A 78 18.87 11.77 8.43
CA ASN A 78 19.15 12.36 9.73
C ASN A 78 17.89 12.73 10.50
N GLN A 79 16.85 13.20 9.81
CA GLN A 79 15.58 13.52 10.44
C GLN A 79 14.82 12.23 10.82
N MET A 80 14.89 11.20 9.98
CA MET A 80 14.31 9.88 10.28
C MET A 80 14.94 9.29 11.53
N LYS A 81 16.28 9.35 11.64
CA LYS A 81 17.00 8.89 12.83
C LYS A 81 16.60 9.67 14.08
N LYS A 82 16.54 11.00 14.02
CA LYS A 82 16.07 11.83 15.15
C LYS A 82 14.65 11.47 15.58
N ASN A 83 13.76 11.18 14.61
CA ASN A 83 12.39 10.79 14.92
C ASN A 83 12.33 9.39 15.57
N LEU A 84 13.17 8.48 15.15
CA LEU A 84 13.30 7.14 15.72
C LEU A 84 13.80 7.19 17.17
N ASP A 85 14.84 8.00 17.41
CA ASP A 85 15.49 8.13 18.72
C ASP A 85 14.66 8.98 19.72
N LYS A 86 13.67 9.72 19.23
CA LYS A 86 12.88 10.66 20.05
C LYS A 86 12.17 10.02 21.24
N LEU A 87 11.79 8.76 21.13
CA LEU A 87 11.09 8.01 22.18
C LEU A 87 11.99 6.98 22.87
N GLY A 88 13.32 7.15 22.83
CA GLY A 88 14.26 6.32 23.61
C GLY A 88 14.16 4.82 23.29
N GLY A 89 13.84 4.43 22.05
CA GLY A 89 13.74 3.03 21.65
C GLY A 89 12.36 2.37 21.87
N LEU A 90 11.38 3.10 22.39
CA LEU A 90 10.01 2.59 22.59
C LEU A 90 9.37 1.99 21.33
N ILE A 91 9.79 2.46 20.15
CA ILE A 91 9.31 1.92 18.86
C ILE A 91 9.74 0.47 18.63
N ASN A 92 10.82 0.04 19.27
CA ASN A 92 11.37 -1.32 19.15
C ASN A 92 10.80 -2.31 20.18
N LEU A 93 9.89 -1.85 21.04
CA LEU A 93 9.26 -2.68 22.09
C LEU A 93 8.67 -4.00 21.58
N PRO A 94 8.00 -4.09 20.44
CA PRO A 94 7.46 -5.34 19.94
C PRO A 94 8.53 -6.36 19.52
N THR A 95 9.77 -5.92 19.29
CA THR A 95 10.89 -6.76 18.86
C THR A 95 11.84 -7.13 20.00
N LEU A 96 11.67 -6.54 21.20
CA LEU A 96 12.46 -6.85 22.36
C LEU A 96 11.87 -8.06 23.10
N PRO A 97 12.68 -9.00 23.58
CA PRO A 97 12.23 -10.06 24.49
C PRO A 97 11.56 -9.42 25.73
N GLU A 98 10.52 -10.07 26.25
CA GLU A 98 9.75 -9.57 27.41
C GLU A 98 10.64 -9.20 28.63
N CYS A 99 11.76 -9.88 28.80
CA CYS A 99 12.73 -9.57 29.87
C CYS A 99 13.39 -8.17 29.71
N CYS A 100 13.48 -7.65 28.49
CA CYS A 100 14.07 -6.31 28.24
C CYS A 100 13.04 -5.18 28.41
N VAL A 101 11.76 -5.46 28.25
CA VAL A 101 10.67 -4.47 28.42
C VAL A 101 10.56 -4.01 29.88
N GLN A 102 10.80 -4.92 30.83
CA GLN A 102 10.75 -4.61 32.26
C GLN A 102 11.86 -3.68 32.72
N SER A 103 13.00 -3.65 32.03
CA SER A 103 14.16 -2.81 32.43
C SER A 103 14.08 -1.36 31.88
N VAL A 104 13.25 -1.11 30.89
CA VAL A 104 13.10 0.23 30.24
C VAL A 104 11.93 1.02 30.85
N GLY A 105 11.03 0.36 31.57
CA GLY A 105 9.77 0.94 32.05
C GLY A 105 9.68 1.32 33.54
N ALA A 106 10.77 1.22 34.28
CA ALA A 106 10.72 1.45 35.74
C ALA A 106 11.51 2.66 36.18
N GLU A 107 11.09 3.88 35.80
CA GLU A 107 11.30 5.01 36.69
C GLU A 107 9.95 5.35 37.34
N PRO A 108 9.85 5.29 38.66
CA PRO A 108 8.64 5.74 39.35
C PRO A 108 8.50 7.25 39.18
N ALA A 109 7.34 7.68 38.70
CA ALA A 109 6.94 9.06 38.78
C ALA A 109 6.91 9.49 40.26
N LEU A 110 7.79 10.42 40.64
CA LEU A 110 7.69 11.24 41.84
C LEU A 110 6.68 12.36 41.64
#